data_3c46ed146e344298bc7de4492d0e1077
#
_entry.id   3c46ed146e344298bc7de4492d0e1077
#
_cell.length_a   1.000
_cell.length_b   1.000
_cell.length_c   1.000
_cell.angle_alpha   90.00
_cell.angle_beta   90.00
_cell.angle_gamma   90.00
#
_symmetry.space_group_name_H-M   'P 1'
#
loop_
_entity.id
_entity.type
_entity.pdbx_description
1 polymer ?
#
loop_
_entity_poly.entity_id
_entity_poly.type
_entity_poly.pdbx_seq_one_letter_code
_entity_poly.pdbx_strand_id
1 'polypeptide(L)'
;HWMREMISKHQLEATNSGAKIVHTCGFDSIPSDIGVFFLQKQMKERHDIVANRIKYRVKGFSGGFSGGTMDSMMSMMEKAKEDPSIFKIMADPYSLNDKDRGQDGPDRVAAYFDKDFDSWVGPFVMAAINTRVVRRTNELLNSVYGSDFQYDEGTLSGKGATGFLGATGVGIGSGAFAGLASFSPTRSLLKRILPKPGEGPSKESMDKGFFEIDLLGIHPNDTSKNIKVRVKGDK
;
A
#
# COMPACT_ATOMS: atom_id res chain seq x y z
N HIS A 1 4.99 4.87 -11.65
CA HIS A 1 5.62 5.39 -12.85
C HIS A 1 6.47 6.63 -12.54
N TRP A 2 5.87 7.78 -12.18
CA TRP A 2 6.60 9.02 -11.93
C TRP A 2 7.74 8.88 -10.91
N MET A 3 7.51 8.23 -9.76
CA MET A 3 8.56 7.99 -8.76
C MET A 3 9.74 7.21 -9.34
N ARG A 4 9.47 6.12 -10.08
CA ARG A 4 10.51 5.33 -10.75
C ARG A 4 11.34 6.19 -11.71
N GLU A 5 10.67 7.03 -12.48
CA GLU A 5 11.34 7.97 -13.40
C GLU A 5 12.22 8.98 -12.66
N MET A 6 11.72 9.57 -11.58
CA MET A 6 12.48 10.53 -10.76
C MET A 6 13.67 9.86 -10.07
N ILE A 7 13.49 8.66 -9.54
CA ILE A 7 14.60 7.88 -8.96
C ILE A 7 15.67 7.62 -10.03
N SER A 8 15.29 7.07 -11.19
CA SER A 8 16.22 6.77 -12.28
C SER A 8 16.98 8.00 -12.76
N LYS A 9 16.33 9.15 -12.81
CA LYS A 9 16.90 10.39 -13.34
C LYS A 9 17.80 11.12 -12.33
N HIS A 10 17.43 11.13 -11.04
CA HIS A 10 18.04 12.02 -10.05
C HIS A 10 18.78 11.30 -8.91
N GLN A 11 18.73 9.97 -8.82
CA GLN A 11 19.37 9.23 -7.73
C GLN A 11 20.89 9.49 -7.65
N LEU A 12 21.58 9.49 -8.79
CA LEU A 12 23.03 9.69 -8.82
C LEU A 12 23.40 11.11 -8.40
N GLU A 13 22.67 12.11 -8.88
CA GLU A 13 22.88 13.51 -8.54
C GLU A 13 22.61 13.76 -7.03
N ALA A 14 21.53 13.21 -6.51
CA ALA A 14 21.20 13.29 -5.09
C ALA A 14 22.30 12.65 -4.23
N THR A 15 22.79 11.46 -4.63
CA THR A 15 23.88 10.79 -3.92
C THR A 15 25.16 11.61 -3.91
N ASN A 16 25.54 12.17 -5.05
CA ASN A 16 26.77 12.96 -5.21
C ASN A 16 26.72 14.29 -4.44
N SER A 17 25.56 14.94 -4.38
CA SER A 17 25.35 16.18 -3.64
C SER A 17 25.09 15.99 -2.14
N GLY A 18 24.82 14.75 -1.69
CA GLY A 18 24.39 14.43 -0.33
C GLY A 18 22.93 14.81 -0.05
N ALA A 19 22.15 15.19 -1.07
CA ALA A 19 20.73 15.48 -0.93
C ALA A 19 19.93 14.22 -0.59
N LYS A 20 18.99 14.35 0.35
CA LYS A 20 18.07 13.27 0.74
C LYS A 20 16.69 13.55 0.16
N ILE A 21 16.33 12.80 -0.88
CA ILE A 21 15.02 12.90 -1.53
C ILE A 21 14.20 11.68 -1.10
N VAL A 22 13.12 11.92 -0.37
CA VAL A 22 12.24 10.85 0.16
C VAL A 22 10.86 11.01 -0.46
N HIS A 23 10.41 9.96 -1.12
CA HIS A 23 9.07 9.89 -1.72
C HIS A 23 8.04 9.38 -0.71
N THR A 24 6.77 9.68 -0.94
CA THR A 24 5.62 9.10 -0.21
C THR A 24 5.70 9.28 1.32
N CYS A 25 6.14 10.47 1.78
CA CYS A 25 6.21 10.82 3.21
C CYS A 25 4.84 11.20 3.82
N GLY A 26 3.74 10.83 3.16
CA GLY A 26 2.39 11.06 3.65
C GLY A 26 1.82 9.87 4.43
N PHE A 27 0.62 10.07 4.96
CA PHE A 27 -0.15 9.04 5.64
C PHE A 27 -0.30 7.76 4.81
N ASP A 28 -0.37 7.88 3.49
CA ASP A 28 -0.61 6.75 2.60
C ASP A 28 0.41 5.60 2.78
N SER A 29 1.70 5.91 2.91
CA SER A 29 2.78 4.91 2.97
C SER A 29 3.53 4.86 4.30
N ILE A 30 3.52 5.92 5.10
CA ILE A 30 4.24 5.96 6.38
C ILE A 30 3.78 4.86 7.35
N PRO A 31 2.47 4.63 7.57
CA PRO A 31 2.03 3.54 8.46
C PRO A 31 2.48 2.15 7.99
N SER A 32 2.57 1.95 6.67
CA SER A 32 3.04 0.70 6.08
C SER A 32 4.54 0.51 6.29
N ASP A 33 5.34 1.48 5.84
CA ASP A 33 6.79 1.36 5.82
C ASP A 33 7.41 1.38 7.23
N ILE A 34 7.04 2.38 8.03
CA ILE A 34 7.52 2.48 9.43
C ILE A 34 6.92 1.38 10.31
N GLY A 35 5.67 0.95 10.04
CA GLY A 35 5.06 -0.18 10.72
C GLY A 35 5.83 -1.48 10.49
N VAL A 36 6.24 -1.76 9.25
CA VAL A 36 7.09 -2.91 8.91
C VAL A 36 8.46 -2.79 9.57
N PHE A 37 9.11 -1.64 9.47
CA PHE A 37 10.41 -1.40 10.11
C PHE A 37 10.35 -1.65 11.62
N PHE A 38 9.33 -1.11 12.30
CA PHE A 38 9.13 -1.31 13.73
C PHE A 38 8.90 -2.79 14.08
N LEU A 39 8.06 -3.50 13.29
CA LEU A 39 7.81 -4.92 13.50
C LEU A 39 9.08 -5.75 13.33
N GLN A 40 9.86 -5.51 12.28
CA GLN A 40 11.13 -6.19 12.05
C GLN A 40 12.14 -5.94 13.17
N LYS A 41 12.20 -4.71 13.68
CA LYS A 41 12.99 -4.37 14.86
C LYS A 41 12.54 -5.20 16.07
N GLN A 42 11.24 -5.31 16.34
CA GLN A 42 10.71 -6.13 17.44
C GLN A 42 10.99 -7.63 17.27
N MET A 43 10.92 -8.15 16.04
CA MET A 43 11.29 -9.54 15.74
C MET A 43 12.78 -9.78 16.03
N LYS A 44 13.65 -8.86 15.61
CA LYS A 44 15.10 -8.97 15.86
C LYS A 44 15.44 -8.86 17.36
N GLU A 45 14.83 -7.93 18.07
CA GLU A 45 15.08 -7.73 19.51
C GLU A 45 14.61 -8.91 20.38
N ARG A 46 13.47 -9.53 20.02
CA ARG A 46 12.86 -10.60 20.84
C ARG A 46 13.32 -12.00 20.46
N HIS A 47 13.63 -12.22 19.20
CA HIS A 47 13.85 -13.57 18.66
C HIS A 47 15.18 -13.71 17.90
N ASP A 48 15.96 -12.61 17.77
CA ASP A 48 17.21 -12.52 16.99
C ASP A 48 17.05 -12.93 15.51
N ILE A 49 15.85 -12.77 14.97
CA ILE A 49 15.50 -13.11 13.58
C ILE A 49 14.58 -12.03 13.01
N VAL A 50 14.47 -11.97 11.69
CA VAL A 50 13.49 -11.14 10.99
C VAL A 50 12.29 -11.98 10.54
N ALA A 51 11.12 -11.37 10.43
CA ALA A 51 9.98 -12.02 9.82
C ALA A 51 10.19 -12.09 8.30
N ASN A 52 10.12 -13.29 7.74
CA ASN A 52 10.21 -13.44 6.28
C ASN A 52 8.89 -13.12 5.57
N ARG A 53 7.80 -12.98 6.32
CA ARG A 53 6.51 -12.54 5.79
C ARG A 53 5.80 -11.61 6.76
N ILE A 54 5.33 -10.48 6.25
CA ILE A 54 4.48 -9.55 6.99
C ILE A 54 3.18 -9.33 6.24
N LYS A 55 2.07 -9.51 6.98
CA LYS A 55 0.71 -9.23 6.52
C LYS A 55 0.23 -7.93 7.15
N TYR A 56 -0.14 -6.96 6.32
CA TYR A 56 -0.71 -5.68 6.76
C TYR A 56 -2.22 -5.70 6.50
N ARG A 57 -3.01 -5.48 7.55
CA ARG A 57 -4.46 -5.59 7.49
C ARG A 57 -5.14 -4.35 8.06
N VAL A 58 -5.80 -3.61 7.18
CA VAL A 58 -6.62 -2.46 7.56
C VAL A 58 -7.90 -2.97 8.21
N LYS A 59 -8.12 -2.61 9.47
CA LYS A 59 -9.32 -2.94 10.24
C LYS A 59 -10.40 -1.90 10.12
N GLY A 60 -10.01 -0.64 10.09
CA GLY A 60 -10.90 0.49 9.98
C GLY A 60 -10.17 1.73 9.51
N PHE A 61 -10.88 2.53 8.75
CA PHE A 61 -10.39 3.79 8.21
C PHE A 61 -11.57 4.74 8.02
N SER A 62 -11.42 5.96 8.48
CA SER A 62 -12.37 7.06 8.29
C SER A 62 -11.62 8.37 8.11
N GLY A 63 -12.09 9.25 7.25
CA GLY A 63 -11.47 10.55 7.00
C GLY A 63 -11.60 11.01 5.54
N GLY A 64 -11.85 10.11 4.62
CA GLY A 64 -12.01 10.39 3.19
C GLY A 64 -10.69 10.60 2.45
N PHE A 65 -10.79 10.81 1.15
CA PHE A 65 -9.64 11.08 0.28
C PHE A 65 -9.53 12.55 -0.07
N SER A 66 -8.32 13.06 -0.19
CA SER A 66 -8.07 14.40 -0.69
C SER A 66 -8.28 14.47 -2.21
N GLY A 67 -8.62 15.66 -2.71
CA GLY A 67 -8.70 15.89 -4.16
C GLY A 67 -7.39 15.64 -4.88
N GLY A 68 -6.25 15.87 -4.23
CA GLY A 68 -4.94 15.53 -4.77
C GLY A 68 -4.75 14.03 -4.99
N THR A 69 -5.23 13.18 -4.07
CA THR A 69 -5.21 11.73 -4.23
C THR A 69 -6.08 11.30 -5.42
N MET A 70 -7.29 11.84 -5.52
CA MET A 70 -8.21 11.53 -6.63
C MET A 70 -7.65 11.98 -7.97
N ASP A 71 -7.12 13.18 -8.06
CA ASP A 71 -6.52 13.71 -9.28
C ASP A 71 -5.30 12.91 -9.72
N SER A 72 -4.44 12.52 -8.77
CA SER A 72 -3.27 11.66 -9.05
C SER A 72 -3.68 10.30 -9.60
N MET A 73 -4.72 9.67 -9.04
CA MET A 73 -5.25 8.39 -9.55
C MET A 73 -5.81 8.55 -10.97
N MET A 74 -6.60 9.59 -11.22
CA MET A 74 -7.17 9.84 -12.55
C MET A 74 -6.10 10.18 -13.58
N SER A 75 -5.12 11.01 -13.24
CA SER A 75 -3.99 11.36 -14.12
C SER A 75 -3.13 10.15 -14.46
N MET A 76 -2.93 9.24 -13.49
CA MET A 76 -2.21 7.99 -13.73
C MET A 76 -2.95 7.08 -14.72
N MET A 77 -4.28 6.94 -14.61
CA MET A 77 -5.09 6.17 -15.53
C MET A 77 -5.09 6.78 -16.95
N GLU A 78 -5.10 8.12 -17.04
CA GLU A 78 -5.00 8.83 -18.31
C GLU A 78 -3.68 8.55 -19.02
N LYS A 79 -2.57 8.73 -18.33
CA LYS A 79 -1.23 8.42 -18.85
C LYS A 79 -1.06 6.96 -19.21
N ALA A 80 -1.60 6.03 -18.40
CA ALA A 80 -1.53 4.60 -18.69
C ALA A 80 -2.34 4.20 -19.94
N LYS A 81 -3.35 4.98 -20.32
CA LYS A 81 -4.06 4.81 -21.59
C LYS A 81 -3.23 5.28 -22.79
N GLU A 82 -2.48 6.38 -22.63
CA GLU A 82 -1.59 6.91 -23.65
C GLU A 82 -0.34 6.05 -23.84
N ASP A 83 0.19 5.55 -22.72
CA ASP A 83 1.35 4.65 -22.68
C ASP A 83 1.02 3.35 -21.90
N PRO A 84 0.64 2.27 -22.60
CA PRO A 84 0.33 0.98 -21.97
C PRO A 84 1.50 0.36 -21.18
N SER A 85 2.74 0.83 -21.39
CA SER A 85 3.89 0.35 -20.60
C SER A 85 3.76 0.69 -19.11
N ILE A 86 3.01 1.74 -18.78
CA ILE A 86 2.71 2.16 -17.41
C ILE A 86 1.95 1.07 -16.67
N PHE A 87 1.02 0.35 -17.30
CA PHE A 87 0.34 -0.78 -16.67
C PHE A 87 1.30 -1.89 -16.27
N LYS A 88 2.33 -2.17 -17.08
CA LYS A 88 3.37 -3.16 -16.74
C LYS A 88 4.17 -2.71 -15.52
N ILE A 89 4.52 -1.42 -15.43
CA ILE A 89 5.21 -0.85 -14.27
C ILE A 89 4.32 -0.91 -13.03
N MET A 90 3.03 -0.62 -13.14
CA MET A 90 2.09 -0.70 -12.02
C MET A 90 1.87 -2.14 -11.54
N ALA A 91 1.84 -3.10 -12.45
CA ALA A 91 1.68 -4.52 -12.13
C ALA A 91 2.95 -5.15 -11.54
N ASP A 92 4.12 -4.55 -11.78
CA ASP A 92 5.39 -5.06 -11.25
C ASP A 92 5.50 -4.77 -9.75
N PRO A 93 5.54 -5.81 -8.88
CA PRO A 93 5.64 -5.65 -7.43
C PRO A 93 6.97 -5.01 -6.97
N TYR A 94 7.99 -5.03 -7.81
CA TYR A 94 9.33 -4.48 -7.53
C TYR A 94 9.68 -3.30 -8.46
N SER A 95 8.67 -2.57 -8.95
CA SER A 95 8.87 -1.50 -9.93
C SER A 95 9.71 -0.31 -9.41
N LEU A 96 9.88 -0.16 -8.11
CA LEU A 96 10.72 0.86 -7.49
C LEU A 96 12.12 0.35 -7.10
N ASN A 97 12.36 -0.97 -7.20
CA ASN A 97 13.65 -1.57 -6.91
C ASN A 97 14.56 -1.51 -8.14
N ASP A 98 15.85 -1.30 -7.91
CA ASP A 98 16.86 -1.24 -8.96
C ASP A 98 17.40 -2.65 -9.29
N LYS A 99 17.68 -3.47 -8.27
CA LYS A 99 18.38 -4.76 -8.39
C LYS A 99 17.58 -5.91 -7.78
N ASP A 100 17.04 -5.71 -6.58
CA ASP A 100 16.47 -6.80 -5.80
C ASP A 100 15.08 -7.17 -6.29
N ARG A 101 14.92 -8.44 -6.64
CA ARG A 101 13.67 -9.08 -7.00
C ARG A 101 13.39 -10.18 -6.00
N GLY A 102 12.46 -9.97 -5.10
CA GLY A 102 12.03 -10.99 -4.13
C GLY A 102 10.97 -11.94 -4.71
N GLN A 103 10.24 -12.60 -3.82
CA GLN A 103 9.30 -13.68 -4.16
C GLN A 103 7.83 -13.22 -4.28
N ASP A 104 7.53 -11.93 -4.05
CA ASP A 104 6.17 -11.44 -4.13
C ASP A 104 5.66 -11.40 -5.57
N GLY A 105 4.44 -11.88 -5.75
CA GLY A 105 3.66 -11.70 -6.97
C GLY A 105 2.86 -10.39 -6.98
N PRO A 106 1.99 -10.20 -7.97
CA PRO A 106 1.08 -9.06 -8.06
C PRO A 106 0.17 -8.94 -6.84
N ASP A 107 -0.24 -7.71 -6.54
CA ASP A 107 -1.18 -7.45 -5.44
C ASP A 107 -2.51 -8.19 -5.67
N ARG A 108 -3.07 -8.73 -4.59
CA ARG A 108 -4.34 -9.47 -4.65
C ARG A 108 -5.50 -8.49 -4.82
N VAL A 109 -6.29 -8.73 -5.86
CA VAL A 109 -7.51 -7.94 -6.14
C VAL A 109 -8.81 -8.70 -5.81
N ALA A 110 -8.75 -10.03 -5.69
CA ALA A 110 -9.89 -10.87 -5.32
C ALA A 110 -9.98 -11.04 -3.80
N ALA A 111 -11.21 -11.19 -3.31
CA ALA A 111 -11.47 -11.55 -1.92
C ALA A 111 -10.89 -12.93 -1.58
N TYR A 112 -10.31 -13.07 -0.38
CA TYR A 112 -9.83 -14.34 0.15
C TYR A 112 -10.00 -14.39 1.66
N PHE A 113 -9.99 -15.60 2.23
CA PHE A 113 -10.05 -15.78 3.68
C PHE A 113 -8.64 -15.88 4.27
N ASP A 114 -8.32 -14.97 5.21
CA ASP A 114 -7.04 -14.99 5.94
C ASP A 114 -7.23 -15.70 7.28
N LYS A 115 -6.66 -16.89 7.40
CA LYS A 115 -6.77 -17.74 8.60
C LYS A 115 -6.10 -17.11 9.84
N ASP A 116 -5.02 -16.32 9.65
CA ASP A 116 -4.29 -15.71 10.76
C ASP A 116 -5.09 -14.55 11.39
N PHE A 117 -6.00 -13.95 10.63
CA PHE A 117 -6.90 -12.90 11.08
C PHE A 117 -8.34 -13.39 11.27
N ASP A 118 -8.61 -14.65 10.91
CA ASP A 118 -9.95 -15.26 10.94
C ASP A 118 -11.02 -14.36 10.29
N SER A 119 -10.69 -13.84 9.12
CA SER A 119 -11.48 -12.81 8.41
C SER A 119 -11.33 -12.91 6.90
N TRP A 120 -12.38 -12.55 6.18
CA TRP A 120 -12.29 -12.23 4.77
C TRP A 120 -11.50 -10.93 4.56
N VAL A 121 -10.70 -10.93 3.51
CA VAL A 121 -9.82 -9.82 3.13
C VAL A 121 -10.14 -9.39 1.71
N GLY A 122 -10.46 -8.13 1.53
CA GLY A 122 -10.55 -7.46 0.24
C GLY A 122 -9.27 -6.69 -0.09
N PRO A 123 -9.17 -6.18 -1.32
CA PRO A 123 -8.03 -5.35 -1.72
C PRO A 123 -7.97 -4.07 -0.88
N PHE A 124 -6.77 -3.56 -0.70
CA PHE A 124 -6.55 -2.23 -0.15
C PHE A 124 -6.07 -1.30 -1.27
N VAL A 125 -6.75 -0.18 -1.46
CA VAL A 125 -6.52 0.73 -2.60
C VAL A 125 -5.09 1.26 -2.66
N MET A 126 -4.44 1.47 -1.50
CA MET A 126 -3.08 1.98 -1.42
C MET A 126 -2.00 0.90 -1.55
N ALA A 127 -2.36 -0.38 -1.54
CA ALA A 127 -1.41 -1.50 -1.64
C ALA A 127 -0.51 -1.38 -2.88
N ALA A 128 -1.07 -0.92 -4.00
CA ALA A 128 -0.33 -0.74 -5.25
C ALA A 128 0.83 0.28 -5.18
N ILE A 129 0.87 1.11 -4.14
CA ILE A 129 1.97 2.06 -3.87
C ILE A 129 2.77 1.57 -2.67
N ASN A 130 2.12 1.31 -1.56
CA ASN A 130 2.75 1.00 -0.28
C ASN A 130 3.65 -0.23 -0.35
N THR A 131 3.21 -1.29 -1.01
CA THR A 131 3.98 -2.53 -1.13
C THR A 131 5.29 -2.31 -1.88
N ARG A 132 5.32 -1.42 -2.87
CA ARG A 132 6.54 -1.04 -3.61
C ARG A 132 7.48 -0.21 -2.74
N VAL A 133 6.94 0.68 -1.92
CA VAL A 133 7.72 1.48 -0.97
C VAL A 133 8.41 0.58 0.05
N VAL A 134 7.68 -0.32 0.70
CA VAL A 134 8.23 -1.27 1.69
C VAL A 134 9.32 -2.15 1.08
N ARG A 135 9.12 -2.67 -0.14
CA ARG A 135 10.13 -3.49 -0.83
C ARG A 135 11.36 -2.68 -1.20
N ARG A 136 11.19 -1.43 -1.65
CA ARG A 136 12.31 -0.52 -1.89
C ARG A 136 13.07 -0.20 -0.61
N THR A 137 12.39 0.01 0.51
CA THR A 137 13.03 0.21 1.82
C THR A 137 13.91 -0.99 2.18
N ASN A 138 13.44 -2.22 1.97
CA ASN A 138 14.27 -3.42 2.19
C ASN A 138 15.54 -3.38 1.32
N GLU A 139 15.41 -3.08 0.01
CA GLU A 139 16.57 -2.96 -0.89
C GLU A 139 17.56 -1.87 -0.42
N LEU A 140 17.06 -0.68 -0.09
CA LEU A 140 17.89 0.44 0.37
C LEU A 140 18.61 0.16 1.70
N LEU A 141 18.06 -0.72 2.51
CA LEU A 141 18.65 -1.22 3.76
C LEU A 141 19.52 -2.49 3.53
N ASN A 142 19.93 -2.76 2.29
CA ASN A 142 20.70 -3.95 1.92
C ASN A 142 20.02 -5.27 2.32
N SER A 143 18.74 -5.37 2.04
CA SER A 143 17.89 -6.56 2.28
C SER A 143 17.88 -7.02 3.74
N VAL A 144 17.87 -6.06 4.69
CA VAL A 144 17.89 -6.34 6.14
C VAL A 144 16.69 -7.16 6.61
N TYR A 145 15.58 -7.18 5.84
CA TYR A 145 14.41 -8.02 6.11
C TYR A 145 14.51 -9.42 5.50
N GLY A 146 15.62 -9.72 4.82
CA GLY A 146 15.84 -10.96 4.08
C GLY A 146 15.57 -10.83 2.58
N SER A 147 16.24 -11.66 1.79
CA SER A 147 16.03 -11.76 0.34
C SER A 147 14.73 -12.50 -0.02
N ASP A 148 14.21 -13.30 0.92
CA ASP A 148 12.95 -14.03 0.83
C ASP A 148 11.75 -13.28 1.45
N PHE A 149 11.96 -12.03 1.86
CA PHE A 149 10.94 -11.20 2.49
C PHE A 149 9.70 -11.03 1.59
N GLN A 150 8.55 -11.32 2.16
CA GLN A 150 7.23 -11.17 1.51
C GLN A 150 6.34 -10.19 2.28
N TYR A 151 5.63 -9.37 1.53
CA TYR A 151 4.75 -8.35 2.10
C TYR A 151 3.47 -8.19 1.28
N ASP A 152 2.32 -8.19 1.96
CA ASP A 152 1.03 -7.94 1.34
C ASP A 152 0.10 -7.08 2.21
N GLU A 153 -0.74 -6.28 1.57
CA GLU A 153 -1.74 -5.43 2.21
C GLU A 153 -3.16 -5.83 1.81
N GLY A 154 -4.09 -5.64 2.73
CA GLY A 154 -5.51 -5.90 2.48
C GLY A 154 -6.42 -5.31 3.56
N THR A 155 -7.71 -5.23 3.26
CA THR A 155 -8.74 -4.71 4.16
C THR A 155 -9.54 -5.85 4.76
N LEU A 156 -9.64 -5.91 6.08
CA LEU A 156 -10.46 -6.88 6.79
C LEU A 156 -11.95 -6.55 6.63
N SER A 157 -12.74 -7.55 6.28
CA SER A 157 -14.18 -7.42 6.06
C SER A 157 -15.03 -8.29 7.01
N GLY A 158 -14.37 -8.98 7.96
CA GLY A 158 -15.07 -9.83 8.92
C GLY A 158 -15.25 -11.28 8.46
N LYS A 159 -16.09 -12.03 9.19
CA LYS A 159 -16.30 -13.46 9.00
C LYS A 159 -17.57 -13.78 8.20
N GLY A 160 -17.70 -15.03 7.79
CA GLY A 160 -18.91 -15.56 7.18
C GLY A 160 -19.30 -14.91 5.84
N ALA A 161 -20.57 -15.03 5.48
CA ALA A 161 -21.08 -14.55 4.20
C ALA A 161 -21.02 -13.01 4.08
N THR A 162 -21.28 -12.28 5.17
CA THR A 162 -21.21 -10.82 5.19
C THR A 162 -19.78 -10.32 4.98
N GLY A 163 -18.79 -10.97 5.60
CA GLY A 163 -17.37 -10.68 5.36
C GLY A 163 -16.96 -10.95 3.91
N PHE A 164 -17.40 -12.07 3.34
CA PHE A 164 -17.16 -12.38 1.93
C PHE A 164 -17.75 -11.33 0.99
N LEU A 165 -19.03 -10.96 1.21
CA LEU A 165 -19.70 -9.95 0.39
C LEU A 165 -19.02 -8.58 0.53
N GLY A 166 -18.59 -8.19 1.74
CA GLY A 166 -17.85 -6.95 1.99
C GLY A 166 -16.52 -6.93 1.23
N ALA A 167 -15.70 -7.98 1.38
CA ALA A 167 -14.41 -8.09 0.70
C ALA A 167 -14.55 -8.08 -0.83
N THR A 168 -15.54 -8.80 -1.36
CA THR A 168 -15.83 -8.84 -2.79
C THR A 168 -16.35 -7.49 -3.29
N GLY A 169 -17.22 -6.82 -2.51
CA GLY A 169 -17.74 -5.49 -2.82
C GLY A 169 -16.64 -4.44 -2.94
N VAL A 170 -15.64 -4.47 -2.06
CA VAL A 170 -14.46 -3.59 -2.17
C VAL A 170 -13.68 -3.87 -3.46
N GLY A 171 -13.49 -5.15 -3.82
CA GLY A 171 -12.81 -5.52 -5.07
C GLY A 171 -13.56 -5.04 -6.32
N ILE A 172 -14.86 -5.30 -6.38
CA ILE A 172 -15.73 -4.86 -7.50
C ILE A 172 -15.77 -3.34 -7.57
N GLY A 173 -15.95 -2.63 -6.44
CA GLY A 173 -15.99 -1.16 -6.39
C GLY A 173 -14.69 -0.53 -6.87
N SER A 174 -13.54 -1.06 -6.45
CA SER A 174 -12.23 -0.60 -6.90
C SER A 174 -12.02 -0.82 -8.40
N GLY A 175 -12.42 -2.00 -8.92
CA GLY A 175 -12.35 -2.32 -10.35
C GLY A 175 -13.29 -1.44 -11.19
N ALA A 176 -14.52 -1.21 -10.72
CA ALA A 176 -15.48 -0.32 -11.37
C ALA A 176 -14.97 1.12 -11.42
N PHE A 177 -14.42 1.62 -10.30
CA PHE A 177 -13.80 2.95 -10.27
C PHE A 177 -12.66 3.08 -11.28
N ALA A 178 -11.74 2.11 -11.31
CA ALA A 178 -10.63 2.09 -12.27
C ALA A 178 -11.14 2.08 -13.74
N GLY A 179 -12.17 1.28 -14.03
CA GLY A 179 -12.82 1.23 -15.34
C GLY A 179 -13.44 2.58 -15.73
N LEU A 180 -14.21 3.20 -14.84
CA LEU A 180 -14.83 4.52 -15.06
C LEU A 180 -13.77 5.62 -15.22
N ALA A 181 -12.70 5.59 -14.45
CA ALA A 181 -11.59 6.53 -14.55
C ALA A 181 -10.77 6.38 -15.85
N SER A 182 -10.75 5.19 -16.43
CA SER A 182 -10.05 4.91 -17.69
C SER A 182 -10.80 5.42 -18.93
N PHE A 183 -12.13 5.57 -18.87
CA PHE A 183 -12.94 6.03 -20.00
C PHE A 183 -13.19 7.54 -19.92
N SER A 184 -12.83 8.28 -20.99
CA SER A 184 -12.81 9.75 -20.98
C SER A 184 -14.13 10.43 -20.60
N PRO A 185 -15.33 10.02 -21.11
CA PRO A 185 -16.60 10.64 -20.73
C PRO A 185 -16.93 10.45 -19.26
N THR A 186 -16.76 9.23 -18.71
CA THR A 186 -17.06 8.94 -17.30
C THR A 186 -16.02 9.57 -16.37
N ARG A 187 -14.76 9.64 -16.77
CA ARG A 187 -13.73 10.38 -16.05
C ARG A 187 -14.07 11.87 -15.93
N SER A 188 -14.58 12.49 -16.98
CA SER A 188 -15.02 13.89 -16.95
C SER A 188 -16.17 14.11 -15.99
N LEU A 189 -17.09 13.15 -15.87
CA LEU A 189 -18.15 13.17 -14.88
C LEU A 189 -17.60 12.98 -13.44
N LEU A 190 -16.70 12.04 -13.24
CA LEU A 190 -16.04 11.81 -11.96
C LEU A 190 -15.31 13.07 -11.47
N LYS A 191 -14.58 13.78 -12.34
CA LYS A 191 -13.91 15.06 -12.01
C LYS A 191 -14.87 16.18 -11.54
N ARG A 192 -16.17 16.08 -11.82
CA ARG A 192 -17.17 17.04 -11.35
C ARG A 192 -17.73 16.71 -9.97
N ILE A 193 -17.68 15.43 -9.58
CA ILE A 193 -18.29 14.90 -8.36
C ILE A 193 -17.24 14.74 -7.26
N LEU A 194 -16.02 14.37 -7.63
CA LEU A 194 -14.94 14.13 -6.70
C LEU A 194 -14.29 15.43 -6.21
N PRO A 195 -13.69 15.45 -5.01
CA PRO A 195 -12.94 16.60 -4.51
C PRO A 195 -11.87 17.06 -5.51
N LYS A 196 -11.77 18.37 -5.71
CA LYS A 196 -10.78 18.97 -6.61
C LYS A 196 -9.41 19.07 -5.93
N PRO A 197 -8.30 19.22 -6.70
CA PRO A 197 -7.00 19.56 -6.15
C PRO A 197 -7.09 20.75 -5.21
N GLY A 198 -6.54 20.62 -4.00
CA GLY A 198 -6.66 21.61 -2.93
C GLY A 198 -7.88 21.44 -2.01
N GLU A 199 -8.87 20.64 -2.42
CA GLU A 199 -9.98 20.27 -1.55
C GLU A 199 -9.65 18.98 -0.78
N GLY A 200 -10.18 18.84 0.41
CA GLY A 200 -10.01 17.67 1.26
C GLY A 200 -11.23 17.44 2.15
N PRO A 201 -11.17 16.44 3.04
CA PRO A 201 -12.20 16.24 4.05
C PRO A 201 -12.40 17.51 4.87
N SER A 202 -13.64 17.76 5.32
CA SER A 202 -13.92 18.88 6.20
C SER A 202 -13.12 18.76 7.51
N LYS A 203 -12.87 19.90 8.19
CA LYS A 203 -12.19 19.89 9.48
C LYS A 203 -12.87 18.95 10.48
N GLU A 204 -14.19 18.93 10.51
CA GLU A 204 -14.97 18.01 11.34
C GLU A 204 -14.73 16.54 10.95
N SER A 205 -14.64 16.23 9.66
CA SER A 205 -14.33 14.88 9.17
C SER A 205 -12.89 14.46 9.51
N MET A 206 -11.94 15.39 9.43
CA MET A 206 -10.56 15.15 9.85
C MET A 206 -10.46 14.95 11.36
N ASP A 207 -11.17 15.76 12.13
CA ASP A 207 -11.22 15.67 13.59
C ASP A 207 -11.85 14.36 14.10
N LYS A 208 -12.76 13.77 13.34
CA LYS A 208 -13.37 12.44 13.62
C LYS A 208 -12.67 11.31 12.90
N GLY A 209 -11.68 11.61 12.09
CA GLY A 209 -10.92 10.63 11.33
C GLY A 209 -10.13 9.68 12.23
N PHE A 210 -10.08 8.43 11.84
CA PHE A 210 -9.25 7.42 12.51
C PHE A 210 -8.75 6.39 11.51
N PHE A 211 -7.72 5.69 11.90
CA PHE A 211 -7.32 4.46 11.25
C PHE A 211 -6.83 3.43 12.27
N GLU A 212 -7.07 2.19 11.97
CA GLU A 212 -6.59 1.06 12.74
C GLU A 212 -6.09 -0.02 11.80
N ILE A 213 -4.84 -0.42 11.99
CA ILE A 213 -4.12 -1.35 11.13
C ILE A 213 -3.40 -2.36 11.99
N ASP A 214 -3.55 -3.63 11.67
CA ASP A 214 -2.80 -4.71 12.28
C ASP A 214 -1.72 -5.22 11.31
N LEU A 215 -0.48 -5.31 11.77
CA LEU A 215 0.61 -5.99 11.07
C LEU A 215 0.92 -7.29 11.79
N LEU A 216 1.04 -8.39 11.05
CA LEU A 216 1.44 -9.69 11.57
C LEU A 216 2.75 -10.11 10.90
N GLY A 217 3.82 -10.15 11.69
CA GLY A 217 5.10 -10.73 11.31
C GLY A 217 5.11 -12.23 11.60
N ILE A 218 5.37 -13.02 10.56
CA ILE A 218 5.41 -14.47 10.65
C ILE A 218 6.87 -14.88 10.87
N HIS A 219 7.10 -15.61 11.95
CA HIS A 219 8.41 -16.20 12.24
C HIS A 219 8.65 -17.39 11.30
N PRO A 220 9.79 -17.46 10.61
CA PRO A 220 10.00 -18.44 9.54
C PRO A 220 9.89 -19.91 9.99
N ASN A 221 10.21 -20.21 11.26
CA ASN A 221 10.29 -21.59 11.75
C ASN A 221 9.38 -21.89 12.96
N ASP A 222 8.73 -20.87 13.55
CA ASP A 222 7.98 -21.07 14.79
C ASP A 222 6.83 -20.06 14.91
N THR A 223 5.64 -20.50 14.57
CA THR A 223 4.44 -19.64 14.57
C THR A 223 4.05 -19.12 15.97
N SER A 224 4.54 -19.75 17.06
CA SER A 224 4.32 -19.25 18.42
C SER A 224 5.09 -17.96 18.72
N LYS A 225 6.10 -17.65 17.89
CA LYS A 225 6.92 -16.43 17.95
C LYS A 225 6.48 -15.36 16.95
N ASN A 226 5.33 -15.51 16.33
CA ASN A 226 4.75 -14.47 15.50
C ASN A 226 4.52 -13.20 16.34
N ILE A 227 4.81 -12.04 15.76
CA ILE A 227 4.58 -10.74 16.41
C ILE A 227 3.47 -10.01 15.69
N LYS A 228 2.51 -9.52 16.47
CA LYS A 228 1.46 -8.62 15.99
C LYS A 228 1.70 -7.21 16.50
N VAL A 229 1.72 -6.25 15.59
CA VAL A 229 1.83 -4.83 15.87
C VAL A 229 0.56 -4.15 15.41
N ARG A 230 0.10 -3.16 16.17
CA ARG A 230 -1.03 -2.33 15.81
C ARG A 230 -0.59 -0.89 15.62
N VAL A 231 -0.93 -0.32 14.49
CA VAL A 231 -0.75 1.09 14.20
C VAL A 231 -2.12 1.76 14.23
N LYS A 232 -2.25 2.78 15.05
CA LYS A 232 -3.47 3.57 15.20
C LYS A 232 -3.17 5.05 15.01
N GLY A 233 -4.10 5.76 14.40
CA GLY A 233 -4.22 7.20 14.47
C GLY A 233 -5.66 7.53 14.82
N ASP A 234 -5.81 8.19 15.94
CA ASP A 234 -7.02 8.82 16.47
C ASP A 234 -6.58 10.15 17.09
N LYS A 235 -7.53 10.95 17.55
CA LYS A 235 -7.22 12.22 18.23
C LYS A 235 -6.17 12.06 19.30
#